data_96584c2575d1d233b3b7449698cfb8a6
#
_entry.id   96584c2575d1d233b3b7449698cfb8a6
#
_cell.length_a   1.000
_cell.length_b   1.000
_cell.length_c   1.000
_cell.angle_alpha   90.00
_cell.angle_beta   90.00
_cell.angle_gamma   90.00
#
_symmetry.space_group_name_H-M   'P 1'
#
loop_
_entity.id
_entity.type
_entity.pdbx_description
1 polymer ?
#
loop_
_entity_poly.entity_id
_entity_poly.type
_entity_poly.pdbx_seq_one_letter_code
_entity_poly.pdbx_strand_id
1 'polypeptide(L)'
;MSFFTLAVVRALELFPDVNSMIDGDFQIKHDFKDISIAVSGPKGLMVPVIRNAENLSFRGVESEVKRLAILARDGQITVDEMTGGTFTITNGGVFGSMLSTPIINPPQSGILGMHNIVERPVAINGKVEIRPIMYVALSYDHRIIDGRESVGFLVAVKEALENPIEFLMNNEVKNALEL
;
A
#
# COMPACT_ATOMS: atom_id res chain seq x y z
N MET A 1 -7.53 -5.01 4.28
CA MET A 1 -6.62 -4.00 3.65
C MET A 1 -5.79 -3.23 4.68
N SER A 2 -6.26 -3.05 5.90
CA SER A 2 -5.59 -2.27 6.94
C SER A 2 -4.13 -2.65 7.17
N PHE A 3 -3.81 -3.94 7.27
CA PHE A 3 -2.42 -4.39 7.43
C PHE A 3 -1.50 -3.90 6.32
N PHE A 4 -1.93 -4.01 5.06
CA PHE A 4 -1.13 -3.53 3.93
C PHE A 4 -0.99 -2.00 3.92
N THR A 5 -2.09 -1.29 4.16
CA THR A 5 -2.05 0.18 4.21
C THR A 5 -1.13 0.68 5.33
N LEU A 6 -1.24 0.13 6.55
CA LEU A 6 -0.39 0.55 7.66
C LEU A 6 1.07 0.11 7.49
N ALA A 7 1.33 -1.05 6.87
CA ALA A 7 2.69 -1.46 6.51
C ALA A 7 3.32 -0.50 5.49
N VAL A 8 2.54 -0.06 4.49
CA VAL A 8 2.98 0.96 3.52
C VAL A 8 3.22 2.29 4.20
N VAL A 9 2.31 2.76 5.06
CA VAL A 9 2.46 4.02 5.82
C VAL A 9 3.78 4.01 6.61
N ARG A 10 4.03 2.93 7.39
CA ARG A 10 5.29 2.76 8.12
C ARG A 10 6.51 2.77 7.19
N ALA A 11 6.43 2.09 6.07
CA ALA A 11 7.53 2.05 5.11
C ALA A 11 7.80 3.42 4.45
N LEU A 12 6.76 4.22 4.18
CA LEU A 12 6.88 5.59 3.67
C LEU A 12 7.50 6.55 4.71
N GLU A 13 7.34 6.30 6.00
CA GLU A 13 8.02 7.04 7.07
C GLU A 13 9.53 6.75 7.09
N LEU A 14 9.91 5.49 6.90
CA LEU A 14 11.31 5.06 6.87
C LEU A 14 12.02 5.46 5.57
N PHE A 15 11.28 5.54 4.47
CA PHE A 15 11.79 5.84 3.13
C PHE A 15 11.01 7.00 2.49
N PRO A 16 11.18 8.25 2.97
CA PRO A 16 10.37 9.40 2.56
C PRO A 16 10.53 9.80 1.08
N ASP A 17 11.61 9.38 0.41
CA ASP A 17 11.77 9.61 -1.03
C ASP A 17 10.73 8.84 -1.86
N VAL A 18 10.21 7.72 -1.35
CA VAL A 18 9.13 6.97 -1.98
C VAL A 18 7.79 7.70 -1.88
N ASN A 19 7.63 8.60 -0.87
CA ASN A 19 6.44 9.44 -0.67
C ASN A 19 6.67 10.86 -1.21
N SER A 20 7.19 10.98 -2.41
CA SER A 20 7.52 12.25 -3.03
C SER A 20 7.03 12.34 -4.48
N MET A 21 7.14 13.52 -5.07
CA MET A 21 6.84 13.76 -6.48
C MET A 21 7.83 14.76 -7.07
N ILE A 22 7.88 14.83 -8.40
CA ILE A 22 8.62 15.86 -9.14
C ILE A 22 7.65 16.96 -9.54
N ASP A 23 8.02 18.21 -9.23
CA ASP A 23 7.35 19.41 -9.70
C ASP A 23 8.38 20.36 -10.32
N GLY A 24 8.42 20.42 -11.64
CA GLY A 24 9.46 21.14 -12.37
C GLY A 24 10.87 20.62 -12.02
N ASP A 25 11.69 21.50 -11.44
CA ASP A 25 13.06 21.19 -11.01
C ASP A 25 13.15 20.78 -9.54
N PHE A 26 12.02 20.61 -8.85
CA PHE A 26 11.98 20.30 -7.42
C PHE A 26 11.46 18.90 -7.15
N GLN A 27 12.04 18.25 -6.13
CA GLN A 27 11.46 17.10 -5.47
C GLN A 27 10.61 17.60 -4.29
N ILE A 28 9.32 17.31 -4.33
CA ILE A 28 8.39 17.60 -3.24
C ILE A 28 8.23 16.35 -2.38
N LYS A 29 8.67 16.40 -1.12
CA LYS A 29 8.45 15.33 -0.14
C LYS A 29 7.22 15.66 0.69
N HIS A 30 6.34 14.68 0.85
CA HIS A 30 5.11 14.83 1.63
C HIS A 30 5.32 14.37 3.07
N ASP A 31 4.95 15.20 4.04
CA ASP A 31 5.00 14.84 5.47
C ASP A 31 3.80 13.99 5.90
N PHE A 32 2.72 14.02 5.12
CA PHE A 32 1.50 13.22 5.30
C PHE A 32 1.45 12.04 4.32
N LYS A 33 0.62 11.02 4.61
CA LYS A 33 0.47 9.83 3.76
C LYS A 33 -0.97 9.67 3.33
N ASP A 34 -1.29 10.22 2.16
CA ASP A 34 -2.59 10.08 1.50
C ASP A 34 -2.52 8.87 0.56
N ILE A 35 -3.08 7.74 1.01
CA ILE A 35 -2.94 6.46 0.31
C ILE A 35 -4.09 6.23 -0.64
N SER A 36 -3.78 6.20 -1.92
CA SER A 36 -4.72 5.84 -2.98
C SER A 36 -4.89 4.32 -3.08
N ILE A 37 -6.13 3.84 -3.13
CA ILE A 37 -6.44 2.41 -3.30
C ILE A 37 -7.15 2.20 -4.64
N ALA A 38 -6.56 1.41 -5.54
CA ALA A 38 -7.19 1.12 -6.82
C ALA A 38 -8.41 0.19 -6.63
N VAL A 39 -9.58 0.64 -7.09
CA VAL A 39 -10.85 -0.07 -6.99
C VAL A 39 -11.52 -0.16 -8.36
N SER A 40 -11.96 -1.35 -8.74
CA SER A 40 -12.78 -1.54 -9.95
C SER A 40 -14.25 -1.25 -9.64
N GLY A 41 -14.85 -0.37 -10.39
CA GLY A 41 -16.27 -0.04 -10.31
C GLY A 41 -16.96 -0.09 -11.66
N PRO A 42 -18.29 0.19 -11.72
CA PRO A 42 -19.06 0.14 -12.97
C PRO A 42 -18.57 1.10 -14.07
N LYS A 43 -17.91 2.18 -13.67
CA LYS A 43 -17.36 3.21 -14.57
C LYS A 43 -15.89 2.97 -14.93
N GLY A 44 -15.30 1.84 -14.54
CA GLY A 44 -13.90 1.50 -14.75
C GLY A 44 -13.07 1.53 -13.46
N LEU A 45 -11.74 1.64 -13.60
CA LEU A 45 -10.81 1.72 -12.50
C LEU A 45 -10.86 3.13 -11.88
N MET A 46 -11.08 3.18 -10.58
CA MET A 46 -11.05 4.41 -9.77
C MET A 46 -9.98 4.27 -8.70
N VAL A 47 -9.43 5.40 -8.24
CA VAL A 47 -8.29 5.40 -7.30
C VAL A 47 -8.59 6.35 -6.14
N PRO A 48 -9.61 6.03 -5.30
CA PRO A 48 -9.95 6.85 -4.13
C PRO A 48 -8.83 6.91 -3.11
N VAL A 49 -8.81 7.99 -2.33
CA VAL A 49 -7.72 8.36 -1.42
C VAL A 49 -8.16 8.25 0.04
N ILE A 50 -7.42 7.49 0.82
CA ILE A 50 -7.47 7.50 2.28
C ILE A 50 -6.56 8.62 2.77
N ARG A 51 -7.16 9.65 3.38
CA ARG A 51 -6.43 10.83 3.83
C ARG A 51 -5.72 10.59 5.16
N ASN A 52 -4.50 11.13 5.29
CA ASN A 52 -3.71 11.08 6.52
C ASN A 52 -3.72 9.68 7.16
N ALA A 53 -3.42 8.68 6.35
CA ALA A 53 -3.49 7.27 6.77
C ALA A 53 -2.58 6.96 7.96
N GLU A 54 -1.54 7.77 8.21
CA GLU A 54 -0.66 7.69 9.37
C GLU A 54 -1.37 7.97 10.70
N ASN A 55 -2.51 8.65 10.67
CA ASN A 55 -3.30 8.96 11.87
C ASN A 55 -4.45 7.96 12.12
N LEU A 56 -4.59 6.94 11.28
CA LEU A 56 -5.69 5.97 11.36
C LEU A 56 -5.27 4.69 12.07
N SER A 57 -6.19 4.17 12.91
CA SER A 57 -6.09 2.82 13.45
C SER A 57 -6.41 1.76 12.37
N PHE A 58 -6.18 0.47 12.69
CA PHE A 58 -6.60 -0.64 11.82
C PHE A 58 -8.09 -0.55 11.47
N ARG A 59 -8.94 -0.25 12.46
CA ARG A 59 -10.38 -0.08 12.28
C ARG A 59 -10.70 1.17 11.44
N GLY A 60 -9.97 2.26 11.66
CA GLY A 60 -10.10 3.49 10.89
C GLY A 60 -9.82 3.26 9.40
N VAL A 61 -8.73 2.58 9.07
CA VAL A 61 -8.39 2.21 7.68
C VAL A 61 -9.46 1.31 7.07
N GLU A 62 -9.92 0.26 7.77
CA GLU A 62 -10.97 -0.63 7.23
C GLU A 62 -12.29 0.12 6.98
N SER A 63 -12.65 1.05 7.87
CA SER A 63 -13.85 1.88 7.73
C SER A 63 -13.76 2.77 6.49
N GLU A 64 -12.61 3.43 6.26
CA GLU A 64 -12.40 4.27 5.09
C GLU A 64 -12.36 3.47 3.79
N VAL A 65 -11.68 2.32 3.76
CA VAL A 65 -11.68 1.41 2.61
C VAL A 65 -13.11 0.99 2.27
N LYS A 66 -13.91 0.61 3.27
CA LYS A 66 -15.31 0.22 3.07
C LYS A 66 -16.16 1.38 2.56
N ARG A 67 -16.02 2.57 3.14
CA ARG A 67 -16.74 3.79 2.73
C ARG A 67 -16.46 4.10 1.26
N LEU A 68 -15.18 4.20 0.90
CA LEU A 68 -14.74 4.54 -0.45
C LEU A 68 -15.14 3.45 -1.47
N ALA A 69 -15.05 2.18 -1.11
CA ALA A 69 -15.48 1.08 -1.98
C ALA A 69 -16.99 1.10 -2.27
N ILE A 70 -17.81 1.47 -1.30
CA ILE A 70 -19.27 1.63 -1.47
C ILE A 70 -19.53 2.80 -2.44
N LEU A 71 -18.95 3.97 -2.20
CA LEU A 71 -19.10 5.14 -3.07
C LEU A 71 -18.65 4.86 -4.51
N ALA A 72 -17.53 4.16 -4.67
CA ALA A 72 -17.03 3.77 -5.98
C ALA A 72 -18.00 2.83 -6.70
N ARG A 73 -18.51 1.80 -6.01
CA ARG A 73 -19.47 0.83 -6.56
C ARG A 73 -20.80 1.50 -6.95
N ASP A 74 -21.27 2.43 -6.12
CA ASP A 74 -22.54 3.12 -6.33
C ASP A 74 -22.39 4.30 -7.33
N GLY A 75 -21.16 4.56 -7.81
CA GLY A 75 -20.87 5.63 -8.77
C GLY A 75 -21.00 7.04 -8.19
N GLN A 76 -20.93 7.17 -6.86
CA GLN A 76 -21.08 8.41 -6.10
C GLN A 76 -19.77 9.03 -5.65
N ILE A 77 -18.63 8.40 -5.97
CA ILE A 77 -17.31 8.94 -5.63
C ILE A 77 -17.04 10.26 -6.35
N THR A 78 -16.54 11.22 -5.62
CA THR A 78 -16.26 12.57 -6.15
C THR A 78 -14.83 12.66 -6.70
N VAL A 79 -14.57 13.70 -7.49
CA VAL A 79 -13.21 13.99 -7.99
C VAL A 79 -12.26 14.29 -6.83
N ASP A 80 -12.74 15.03 -5.82
CA ASP A 80 -11.95 15.37 -4.63
C ASP A 80 -11.51 14.13 -3.85
N GLU A 81 -12.33 13.07 -3.84
CA GLU A 81 -11.98 11.81 -3.19
C GLU A 81 -10.96 10.97 -3.98
N MET A 82 -10.67 11.35 -5.23
CA MET A 82 -9.74 10.64 -6.12
C MET A 82 -8.45 11.42 -6.42
N THR A 83 -8.32 12.67 -5.95
CA THR A 83 -7.17 13.53 -6.25
C THR A 83 -6.28 13.74 -5.03
N GLY A 84 -5.01 14.09 -5.24
CA GLY A 84 -4.07 14.48 -4.18
C GLY A 84 -3.50 13.33 -3.35
N GLY A 85 -3.69 12.07 -3.76
CA GLY A 85 -2.99 10.96 -3.10
C GLY A 85 -1.47 11.03 -3.31
N THR A 86 -0.70 10.57 -2.34
CA THR A 86 0.78 10.64 -2.37
C THR A 86 1.43 9.31 -2.78
N PHE A 87 0.74 8.20 -2.58
CA PHE A 87 1.18 6.85 -2.94
C PHE A 87 -0.02 5.96 -3.28
N THR A 88 0.15 5.01 -4.18
CA THR A 88 -0.95 4.12 -4.60
C THR A 88 -0.68 2.67 -4.22
N ILE A 89 -1.73 1.96 -3.76
CA ILE A 89 -1.77 0.51 -3.62
C ILE A 89 -2.78 -0.04 -4.62
N THR A 90 -2.37 -1.01 -5.43
CA THR A 90 -3.24 -1.72 -6.37
C THR A 90 -3.21 -3.22 -6.12
N ASN A 91 -4.34 -3.90 -6.28
CA ASN A 91 -4.45 -5.34 -6.03
C ASN A 91 -4.94 -6.08 -7.29
N GLY A 92 -4.00 -6.67 -8.02
CA GLY A 92 -4.26 -7.56 -9.15
C GLY A 92 -4.58 -9.01 -8.74
N GLY A 93 -4.35 -9.37 -7.48
CA GLY A 93 -4.56 -10.73 -6.96
C GLY A 93 -6.01 -11.15 -6.96
N VAL A 94 -6.95 -10.20 -6.79
CA VAL A 94 -8.40 -10.45 -6.89
C VAL A 94 -8.83 -10.95 -8.28
N PHE A 95 -8.00 -10.70 -9.30
CA PHE A 95 -8.19 -11.19 -10.68
C PHE A 95 -7.27 -12.37 -11.00
N GLY A 96 -6.56 -12.94 -10.01
CA GLY A 96 -5.68 -14.09 -10.16
C GLY A 96 -4.25 -13.76 -10.62
N SER A 97 -3.84 -12.50 -10.67
CA SER A 97 -2.47 -12.13 -11.06
C SER A 97 -1.45 -12.67 -10.06
N MET A 98 -0.49 -13.44 -10.53
CA MET A 98 0.63 -13.93 -9.72
C MET A 98 1.69 -12.85 -9.53
N LEU A 99 2.01 -12.11 -10.57
CA LEU A 99 2.98 -11.02 -10.60
C LEU A 99 2.72 -10.14 -11.82
N SER A 100 2.73 -8.84 -11.61
CA SER A 100 2.65 -7.81 -12.66
C SER A 100 3.41 -6.58 -12.21
N THR A 101 3.74 -5.70 -13.16
CA THR A 101 4.33 -4.39 -12.88
C THR A 101 3.23 -3.34 -12.91
N PRO A 102 2.87 -2.72 -11.77
CA PRO A 102 1.87 -1.67 -11.75
C PRO A 102 2.37 -0.43 -12.49
N ILE A 103 1.44 0.36 -13.03
CA ILE A 103 1.75 1.64 -13.71
C ILE A 103 1.62 2.75 -12.67
N ILE A 104 2.64 3.60 -12.57
CA ILE A 104 2.64 4.75 -11.66
C ILE A 104 1.45 5.66 -11.97
N ASN A 105 0.80 6.19 -10.92
CA ASN A 105 -0.30 7.15 -11.01
C ASN A 105 0.24 8.58 -10.83
N PRO A 106 0.55 9.32 -11.91
CA PRO A 106 1.12 10.65 -11.78
C PRO A 106 0.20 11.61 -10.99
N PRO A 107 0.75 12.55 -10.22
CA PRO A 107 2.17 12.92 -10.08
C PRO A 107 2.95 12.12 -9.02
N GLN A 108 2.37 11.07 -8.46
CA GLN A 108 3.02 10.18 -7.50
C GLN A 108 4.27 9.54 -8.09
N SER A 109 5.25 9.24 -7.25
CA SER A 109 6.51 8.60 -7.68
C SER A 109 6.57 7.11 -7.39
N GLY A 110 5.56 6.53 -6.75
CA GLY A 110 5.55 5.13 -6.39
C GLY A 110 4.16 4.50 -6.36
N ILE A 111 4.10 3.21 -6.69
CA ILE A 111 2.90 2.38 -6.60
C ILE A 111 3.27 0.96 -6.19
N LEU A 112 2.57 0.42 -5.18
CA LEU A 112 2.71 -0.96 -4.73
C LEU A 112 1.65 -1.83 -5.39
N GLY A 113 2.08 -2.86 -6.12
CA GLY A 113 1.23 -3.93 -6.65
C GLY A 113 1.16 -5.11 -5.69
N MET A 114 -0.06 -5.49 -5.31
CA MET A 114 -0.36 -6.72 -4.59
C MET A 114 -0.86 -7.78 -5.57
N HIS A 115 -0.60 -9.05 -5.25
CA HIS A 115 -0.91 -10.16 -6.14
C HIS A 115 -1.63 -11.29 -5.40
N ASN A 116 -1.90 -12.38 -6.09
CA ASN A 116 -2.61 -13.53 -5.53
C ASN A 116 -1.80 -14.20 -4.41
N ILE A 117 -2.52 -14.64 -3.37
CA ILE A 117 -1.95 -15.46 -2.30
C ILE A 117 -2.07 -16.92 -2.72
N VAL A 118 -0.94 -17.61 -2.81
CA VAL A 118 -0.87 -19.02 -3.22
C VAL A 118 -0.03 -19.81 -2.23
N GLU A 119 -0.49 -20.98 -1.84
CA GLU A 119 0.32 -21.91 -1.04
C GLU A 119 1.51 -22.40 -1.85
N ARG A 120 2.72 -22.20 -1.30
CA ARG A 120 3.98 -22.61 -1.95
C ARG A 120 4.90 -23.29 -0.96
N PRO A 121 5.71 -24.26 -1.43
CA PRO A 121 6.79 -24.83 -0.61
C PRO A 121 7.89 -23.77 -0.45
N VAL A 122 8.27 -23.50 0.80
CA VAL A 122 9.34 -22.58 1.17
C VAL A 122 10.28 -23.26 2.17
N ALA A 123 11.55 -22.84 2.16
CA ALA A 123 12.54 -23.34 3.11
C ALA A 123 12.50 -22.50 4.40
N ILE A 124 12.13 -23.10 5.52
CA ILE A 124 12.13 -22.48 6.85
C ILE A 124 12.97 -23.33 7.78
N ASN A 125 14.03 -22.75 8.36
CA ASN A 125 14.94 -23.43 9.29
C ASN A 125 15.47 -24.77 8.73
N GLY A 126 15.78 -24.83 7.43
CA GLY A 126 16.31 -26.01 6.75
C GLY A 126 15.26 -27.09 6.44
N LYS A 127 13.97 -26.84 6.64
CA LYS A 127 12.84 -27.71 6.29
C LYS A 127 11.99 -27.10 5.20
N VAL A 128 11.34 -27.93 4.41
CA VAL A 128 10.33 -27.48 3.44
C VAL A 128 8.98 -27.38 4.16
N GLU A 129 8.38 -26.20 4.15
CA GLU A 129 7.05 -25.95 4.70
C GLU A 129 6.13 -25.35 3.64
N ILE A 130 4.84 -25.66 3.70
CA ILE A 130 3.83 -25.01 2.86
C ILE A 130 3.37 -23.73 3.57
N ARG A 131 3.48 -22.59 2.88
CA ARG A 131 3.10 -21.27 3.40
C ARG A 131 2.31 -20.50 2.35
N PRO A 132 1.36 -19.63 2.77
CA PRO A 132 0.73 -18.68 1.89
C PRO A 132 1.76 -17.61 1.47
N ILE A 133 2.03 -17.50 0.17
CA ILE A 133 3.00 -16.57 -0.40
C ILE A 133 2.28 -15.60 -1.31
N MET A 134 2.57 -14.31 -1.17
CA MET A 134 2.18 -13.24 -2.08
C MET A 134 3.44 -12.55 -2.62
N TYR A 135 3.47 -12.32 -3.93
CA TYR A 135 4.43 -11.39 -4.50
C TYR A 135 3.91 -9.95 -4.39
N VAL A 136 4.78 -9.03 -4.09
CA VAL A 136 4.52 -7.59 -4.17
C VAL A 136 5.52 -6.97 -5.13
N ALA A 137 5.09 -5.96 -5.88
CA ALA A 137 5.94 -5.25 -6.82
C ALA A 137 5.84 -3.75 -6.58
N LEU A 138 6.95 -3.04 -6.62
CA LEU A 138 7.02 -1.59 -6.55
C LEU A 138 7.44 -1.06 -7.93
N SER A 139 6.61 -0.23 -8.55
CA SER A 139 7.02 0.64 -9.64
C SER A 139 7.31 2.03 -9.08
N TYR A 140 8.40 2.65 -9.50
CA TYR A 140 8.83 3.92 -8.94
C TYR A 140 9.57 4.79 -9.95
N ASP A 141 9.60 6.09 -9.70
CA ASP A 141 10.35 7.06 -10.49
C ASP A 141 11.83 7.04 -10.09
N HIS A 142 12.67 6.43 -10.90
CA HIS A 142 14.08 6.25 -10.60
C HIS A 142 14.90 7.54 -10.68
N ARG A 143 14.30 8.67 -11.05
CA ARG A 143 14.94 9.98 -11.02
C ARG A 143 15.13 10.51 -9.60
N ILE A 144 14.23 10.11 -8.66
CA ILE A 144 14.20 10.58 -7.27
C ILE A 144 14.23 9.45 -6.23
N ILE A 145 13.98 8.21 -6.64
CA ILE A 145 14.03 7.02 -5.78
C ILE A 145 15.09 6.10 -6.35
N ASP A 146 16.09 5.73 -5.57
CA ASP A 146 17.11 4.79 -6.00
C ASP A 146 16.85 3.36 -5.54
N GLY A 147 17.76 2.43 -5.88
CA GLY A 147 17.63 1.02 -5.55
C GLY A 147 17.65 0.75 -4.04
N ARG A 148 18.35 1.57 -3.24
CA ARG A 148 18.41 1.41 -1.79
C ARG A 148 17.07 1.73 -1.15
N GLU A 149 16.47 2.85 -1.52
CA GLU A 149 15.17 3.29 -1.01
C GLU A 149 14.06 2.35 -1.46
N SER A 150 14.03 1.97 -2.73
CA SER A 150 12.97 1.11 -3.28
C SER A 150 13.00 -0.30 -2.68
N VAL A 151 14.18 -0.92 -2.56
CA VAL A 151 14.32 -2.25 -1.95
C VAL A 151 14.10 -2.16 -0.44
N GLY A 152 14.64 -1.14 0.23
CA GLY A 152 14.42 -0.91 1.67
C GLY A 152 12.94 -0.74 2.00
N PHE A 153 12.21 0.02 1.18
CA PHE A 153 10.74 0.15 1.31
C PHE A 153 10.03 -1.20 1.23
N LEU A 154 10.33 -2.02 0.21
CA LEU A 154 9.72 -3.35 0.06
C LEU A 154 10.05 -4.29 1.22
N VAL A 155 11.30 -4.25 1.71
CA VAL A 155 11.71 -5.04 2.89
C VAL A 155 10.93 -4.59 4.12
N ALA A 156 10.78 -3.28 4.36
CA ALA A 156 10.01 -2.76 5.48
C ALA A 156 8.52 -3.15 5.43
N VAL A 157 7.91 -3.13 4.23
CA VAL A 157 6.54 -3.63 4.02
C VAL A 157 6.45 -5.12 4.34
N LYS A 158 7.38 -5.93 3.83
CA LYS A 158 7.45 -7.37 4.08
C LYS A 158 7.56 -7.67 5.57
N GLU A 159 8.52 -7.07 6.27
CA GLU A 159 8.74 -7.29 7.70
C GLU A 159 7.50 -6.93 8.53
N ALA A 160 6.86 -5.81 8.22
CA ALA A 160 5.64 -5.38 8.90
C ALA A 160 4.47 -6.35 8.70
N LEU A 161 4.36 -6.97 7.52
CA LEU A 161 3.31 -7.96 7.24
C LEU A 161 3.62 -9.35 7.82
N GLU A 162 4.90 -9.74 7.87
CA GLU A 162 5.32 -11.02 8.44
C GLU A 162 5.35 -11.01 9.97
N ASN A 163 5.60 -9.84 10.59
CA ASN A 163 5.57 -9.65 12.05
C ASN A 163 4.78 -8.40 12.46
N PRO A 164 3.45 -8.37 12.24
CA PRO A 164 2.63 -7.19 12.47
C PRO A 164 2.50 -6.81 13.95
N ILE A 165 2.64 -7.75 14.87
CA ILE A 165 2.54 -7.50 16.30
C ILE A 165 3.66 -6.53 16.75
N GLU A 166 4.87 -6.76 16.31
CA GLU A 166 6.01 -5.91 16.63
C GLU A 166 5.96 -4.58 15.86
N PHE A 167 5.82 -4.65 14.53
CA PHE A 167 6.04 -3.50 13.66
C PHE A 167 4.82 -2.58 13.48
N LEU A 168 3.60 -3.10 13.64
CA LEU A 168 2.37 -2.33 13.44
C LEU A 168 1.54 -2.13 14.71
N MET A 169 1.78 -2.95 15.75
CA MET A 169 0.97 -2.94 16.98
C MET A 169 1.77 -2.63 18.23
N ASN A 170 3.07 -2.35 18.11
CA ASN A 170 3.97 -2.06 19.23
C ASN A 170 3.88 -3.11 20.37
N ASN A 171 3.61 -4.37 20.03
CA ASN A 171 3.30 -5.47 20.96
C ASN A 171 2.03 -5.29 21.82
N GLU A 172 1.16 -4.33 21.46
CA GLU A 172 -0.10 -4.03 22.17
C GLU A 172 -1.31 -4.38 21.30
N VAL A 173 -1.49 -5.67 21.00
CA VAL A 173 -2.53 -6.18 20.07
C VAL A 173 -3.93 -5.68 20.42
N LYS A 174 -4.32 -5.70 21.74
CA LYS A 174 -5.66 -5.28 22.15
C LYS A 174 -5.91 -3.80 21.86
N ASN A 175 -4.94 -2.94 22.16
CA ASN A 175 -5.05 -1.51 21.87
C ASN A 175 -5.09 -1.24 20.37
N ALA A 176 -4.17 -1.87 19.61
CA ALA A 176 -4.07 -1.66 18.17
C ALA A 176 -5.34 -2.11 17.42
N LEU A 177 -5.98 -3.19 17.86
CA LEU A 177 -7.20 -3.73 17.24
C LEU A 177 -8.50 -3.24 17.93
N GLU A 178 -8.38 -2.37 18.95
CA GLU A 178 -9.51 -1.82 19.71
C GLU A 178 -10.44 -2.92 20.29
N LEU A 179 -9.84 -3.96 20.93
CA LEU A 179 -10.51 -5.14 21.50
C LEU A 179 -10.69 -5.02 23.02
#